data_4fc5f559636bc75bad6e95fba9aefaf7
#
_entry.id   4fc5f559636bc75bad6e95fba9aefaf7
#
_cell.length_a   1.000
_cell.length_b   1.000
_cell.length_c   1.000
_cell.angle_alpha   90.00
_cell.angle_beta   90.00
_cell.angle_gamma   90.00
#
_symmetry.space_group_name_H-M   'P 1'
#
loop_
_entity.id
_entity.type
_entity.pdbx_description
1 polymer ?
#
loop_
_entity_poly.entity_id
_entity_poly.type
_entity_poly.pdbx_seq_one_letter_code
_entity_poly.pdbx_strand_id
1 'polypeptide(L)'
;MKLLFRSNRLHQSVSAIWVLSLVMAVPQLFTQRALAQQNPALVDGVDAIGITVSDMDRAVNFYSKVLTFEKVSDTEVAGESYEHLEGVFGLRMRVVRMRLGDEYIELTEYLAPKGRPIPVDSRSNDRWFQHIAIIVSDMDKAYAWLRQNKVEHASSGPQRLPDWNKNAAGISAFYFKDPDEHPVEVLQFPPDKGPEKWHRPHSSDKLFLGIDHTAIVVWDTDASVKFYRDLLGMHMAGESENYGTEQEHLNNVFGAHLRITALRGTSGPGIELLEYLAPRDGRPFPSDEQASDVVHRQTVLLTRGADAAARQLQSNRVNFVSSGVVANQTGQLGFSKALLIRDPDGHAIEIEEK
;
A
#
# COMPACT_ATOMS: atom_id res chain seq x y z
N MET A 1 77.35 -32.38 48.54
CA MET A 1 77.83 -31.97 49.89
C MET A 1 76.58 -31.75 50.73
N LYS A 2 76.21 -32.74 51.49
CA LYS A 2 76.10 -32.80 52.95
C LYS A 2 75.29 -31.64 53.51
N LEU A 3 74.28 -31.72 54.33
CA LEU A 3 73.83 -32.62 55.44
C LEU A 3 72.53 -31.99 55.96
N LEU A 4 71.58 -32.65 56.30
CA LEU A 4 71.12 -33.38 57.51
C LEU A 4 70.00 -32.68 58.25
N PHE A 5 68.88 -33.40 58.40
CA PHE A 5 68.08 -33.71 59.63
C PHE A 5 67.60 -32.52 60.54
N ARG A 6 66.31 -32.51 60.86
CA ARG A 6 65.69 -33.18 62.01
C ARG A 6 64.19 -32.97 62.09
N SER A 7 63.53 -34.07 62.43
CA SER A 7 62.16 -34.22 62.84
C SER A 7 61.86 -33.48 64.18
N ASN A 8 60.62 -33.04 64.36
CA ASN A 8 59.96 -33.34 65.65
C ASN A 8 58.42 -33.29 65.45
N ARG A 9 57.86 -34.37 65.92
CA ARG A 9 56.40 -34.54 66.15
C ARG A 9 56.01 -33.79 67.39
N LEU A 10 54.79 -33.30 67.47
CA LEU A 10 53.94 -33.35 68.69
C LEU A 10 52.52 -32.90 68.45
N HIS A 11 51.65 -33.84 68.65
CA HIS A 11 50.32 -33.85 69.26
C HIS A 11 49.26 -32.82 68.91
N GLN A 12 48.21 -33.29 68.20
CA GLN A 12 46.78 -33.37 68.55
C GLN A 12 46.15 -32.20 69.37
N SER A 13 45.19 -31.54 68.73
CA SER A 13 43.88 -31.33 69.34
C SER A 13 42.81 -31.08 68.26
N VAL A 14 41.79 -31.93 68.26
CA VAL A 14 40.60 -31.87 67.40
C VAL A 14 39.73 -30.78 67.92
N SER A 15 39.45 -29.74 67.15
CA SER A 15 38.38 -28.79 67.39
C SER A 15 37.47 -28.78 66.18
N ALA A 16 36.30 -29.35 66.31
CA ALA A 16 35.23 -29.36 65.32
C ALA A 16 34.66 -27.92 65.24
N ILE A 17 34.90 -27.25 64.09
CA ILE A 17 34.23 -25.98 63.78
C ILE A 17 33.07 -26.35 62.84
N TRP A 18 31.87 -26.21 63.36
CA TRP A 18 30.64 -26.22 62.53
C TRP A 18 30.59 -24.99 61.67
N VAL A 19 30.81 -25.14 60.34
CA VAL A 19 30.56 -24.09 59.38
C VAL A 19 29.08 -24.12 59.04
N LEU A 20 28.37 -23.13 59.55
CA LEU A 20 26.98 -22.86 59.20
C LEU A 20 26.98 -22.31 57.78
N SER A 21 26.60 -23.11 56.81
CA SER A 21 26.43 -22.68 55.41
C SER A 21 25.12 -21.88 55.31
N LEU A 22 25.25 -20.54 55.35
CA LEU A 22 24.14 -19.63 55.10
C LEU A 22 23.87 -19.68 53.57
N VAL A 23 22.87 -20.44 53.15
CA VAL A 23 22.35 -20.42 51.74
C VAL A 23 21.57 -19.13 51.60
N MET A 24 22.22 -18.13 51.04
CA MET A 24 21.52 -16.91 50.59
C MET A 24 20.66 -17.30 49.37
N ALA A 25 19.38 -17.45 49.55
CA ALA A 25 18.40 -17.55 48.47
C ALA A 25 18.38 -16.20 47.73
N VAL A 26 19.01 -16.13 46.59
CA VAL A 26 18.88 -15.03 45.65
C VAL A 26 17.50 -15.16 45.01
N PRO A 27 16.60 -14.19 45.19
CA PRO A 27 15.32 -14.22 44.49
C PRO A 27 15.63 -14.11 42.96
N GLN A 28 15.38 -15.17 42.24
CA GLN A 28 15.33 -15.10 40.76
C GLN A 28 14.16 -14.15 40.41
N LEU A 29 14.49 -12.92 40.12
CA LEU A 29 13.63 -12.00 39.39
C LEU A 29 13.38 -12.63 38.02
N PHE A 30 12.31 -13.41 37.91
CA PHE A 30 11.70 -13.74 36.65
C PHE A 30 11.29 -12.42 36.02
N THR A 31 12.15 -11.86 35.17
CA THR A 31 11.75 -10.89 34.17
C THR A 31 10.74 -11.63 33.26
N GLN A 32 9.46 -11.52 33.60
CA GLN A 32 8.41 -11.75 32.64
C GLN A 32 8.67 -10.73 31.51
N ARG A 33 9.32 -11.20 30.44
CA ARG A 33 9.18 -10.55 29.15
C ARG A 33 7.68 -10.50 28.90
N ALA A 34 7.09 -9.33 29.06
CA ALA A 34 5.76 -9.05 28.55
C ALA A 34 5.84 -9.44 27.06
N LEU A 35 5.21 -10.55 26.70
CA LEU A 35 4.88 -10.82 25.31
C LEU A 35 4.10 -9.58 24.91
N ALA A 36 4.70 -8.74 24.08
CA ALA A 36 4.03 -7.62 23.47
C ALA A 36 2.78 -8.24 22.83
N GLN A 37 1.63 -7.97 23.42
CA GLN A 37 0.34 -8.36 22.89
C GLN A 37 0.29 -7.63 21.54
N GLN A 38 0.54 -8.34 20.44
CA GLN A 38 0.36 -7.76 19.12
C GLN A 38 -1.11 -7.37 19.07
N ASN A 39 -1.36 -6.07 19.07
CA ASN A 39 -2.71 -5.57 18.81
C ASN A 39 -3.17 -6.21 17.50
N PRO A 40 -4.41 -6.69 17.43
CA PRO A 40 -4.93 -7.24 16.19
C PRO A 40 -4.79 -6.17 15.10
N ALA A 41 -4.46 -6.61 13.88
CA ALA A 41 -4.37 -5.72 12.74
C ALA A 41 -5.65 -4.88 12.63
N LEU A 42 -5.51 -3.58 12.39
CA LEU A 42 -6.66 -2.68 12.22
C LEU A 42 -7.42 -2.97 10.94
N VAL A 43 -6.69 -3.43 9.92
CA VAL A 43 -7.26 -3.73 8.61
C VAL A 43 -6.88 -5.15 8.19
N ASP A 44 -7.80 -5.78 7.46
CA ASP A 44 -7.59 -7.13 6.92
C ASP A 44 -6.89 -7.09 5.55
N GLY A 45 -7.25 -6.17 4.67
CA GLY A 45 -6.67 -6.06 3.32
C GLY A 45 -7.29 -4.96 2.48
N VAL A 46 -6.89 -4.92 1.22
CA VAL A 46 -7.41 -3.96 0.24
C VAL A 46 -8.63 -4.55 -0.46
N ASP A 47 -9.76 -3.87 -0.38
CA ASP A 47 -11.01 -4.25 -1.05
C ASP A 47 -11.09 -3.72 -2.48
N ALA A 48 -10.73 -2.45 -2.65
CA ALA A 48 -10.75 -1.77 -3.93
C ALA A 48 -9.76 -0.60 -3.97
N ILE A 49 -9.49 -0.09 -5.17
CA ILE A 49 -8.82 1.19 -5.36
C ILE A 49 -9.85 2.16 -5.96
N GLY A 50 -10.16 3.22 -5.21
CA GLY A 50 -11.02 4.31 -5.63
C GLY A 50 -10.31 5.27 -6.56
N ILE A 51 -11.00 5.71 -7.61
CA ILE A 51 -10.49 6.63 -8.63
C ILE A 51 -11.59 7.64 -8.95
N THR A 52 -11.37 8.92 -8.65
CA THR A 52 -12.30 9.98 -9.03
C THR A 52 -12.15 10.29 -10.50
N VAL A 53 -13.25 10.23 -11.26
CA VAL A 53 -13.28 10.43 -12.71
C VAL A 53 -14.14 11.63 -13.09
N SER A 54 -13.82 12.29 -14.19
CA SER A 54 -14.56 13.47 -14.64
C SER A 54 -15.82 13.13 -15.45
N ASP A 55 -15.85 11.93 -16.08
CA ASP A 55 -16.92 11.40 -16.92
C ASP A 55 -16.99 9.88 -16.77
N MET A 56 -18.01 9.39 -16.09
CA MET A 56 -18.19 7.98 -15.77
C MET A 56 -18.34 7.10 -17.00
N ASP A 57 -19.09 7.54 -18.00
CA ASP A 57 -19.35 6.69 -19.17
C ASP A 57 -18.08 6.52 -20.02
N ARG A 58 -17.27 7.58 -20.11
CA ARG A 58 -15.95 7.54 -20.76
C ARG A 58 -15.00 6.61 -19.99
N ALA A 59 -14.93 6.73 -18.67
CA ALA A 59 -14.08 5.90 -17.83
C ALA A 59 -14.50 4.43 -17.89
N VAL A 60 -15.78 4.10 -17.70
CA VAL A 60 -16.31 2.73 -17.81
C VAL A 60 -16.02 2.13 -19.17
N ASN A 61 -16.20 2.90 -20.27
CA ASN A 61 -15.88 2.44 -21.61
C ASN A 61 -14.39 2.09 -21.78
N PHE A 62 -13.50 2.93 -21.24
CA PHE A 62 -12.06 2.69 -21.28
C PHE A 62 -11.68 1.44 -20.47
N TYR A 63 -12.03 1.39 -19.19
CA TYR A 63 -11.70 0.26 -18.34
C TYR A 63 -12.30 -1.07 -18.84
N SER A 64 -13.52 -1.05 -19.41
CA SER A 64 -14.13 -2.26 -19.95
C SER A 64 -13.55 -2.70 -21.30
N LYS A 65 -13.37 -1.78 -22.24
CA LYS A 65 -12.96 -2.16 -23.62
C LYS A 65 -11.49 -2.24 -23.84
N VAL A 66 -10.71 -1.38 -23.15
CA VAL A 66 -9.25 -1.38 -23.30
C VAL A 66 -8.59 -2.32 -22.31
N LEU A 67 -9.02 -2.29 -21.04
CA LEU A 67 -8.40 -3.04 -19.95
C LEU A 67 -9.20 -4.29 -19.52
N THR A 68 -10.34 -4.56 -20.17
CA THR A 68 -11.18 -5.75 -19.98
C THR A 68 -11.80 -5.93 -18.57
N PHE A 69 -11.97 -4.82 -17.83
CA PHE A 69 -12.70 -4.86 -16.56
C PHE A 69 -14.19 -5.16 -16.79
N GLU A 70 -14.77 -5.90 -15.87
CA GLU A 70 -16.22 -6.19 -15.84
C GLU A 70 -16.90 -5.21 -14.88
N LYS A 71 -17.99 -4.56 -15.32
CA LYS A 71 -18.83 -3.73 -14.44
C LYS A 71 -19.64 -4.61 -13.50
N VAL A 72 -19.52 -4.38 -12.19
CA VAL A 72 -20.17 -5.15 -11.14
C VAL A 72 -21.41 -4.42 -10.60
N SER A 73 -21.29 -3.12 -10.34
CA SER A 73 -22.38 -2.28 -9.88
C SER A 73 -22.28 -0.88 -10.46
N ASP A 74 -23.38 -0.12 -10.40
CA ASP A 74 -23.50 1.24 -10.88
C ASP A 74 -24.58 1.93 -10.04
N THR A 75 -24.18 2.83 -9.13
CA THR A 75 -25.04 3.36 -8.09
C THR A 75 -24.85 4.85 -7.96
N GLU A 76 -25.93 5.62 -7.95
CA GLU A 76 -25.90 7.05 -7.62
C GLU A 76 -26.28 7.22 -6.15
N VAL A 77 -25.49 8.01 -5.41
CA VAL A 77 -25.70 8.30 -4.01
C VAL A 77 -25.59 9.80 -3.73
N ALA A 78 -26.27 10.23 -2.68
CA ALA A 78 -26.26 11.59 -2.15
C ALA A 78 -26.72 11.57 -0.69
N GLY A 79 -26.52 12.67 0.01
CA GLY A 79 -27.01 12.89 1.36
C GLY A 79 -25.91 12.97 2.40
N GLU A 80 -26.30 13.38 3.60
CA GLU A 80 -25.44 13.81 4.69
C GLU A 80 -24.38 12.77 5.11
N SER A 81 -24.73 11.47 5.08
CA SER A 81 -23.76 10.42 5.42
C SER A 81 -22.57 10.42 4.46
N TYR A 82 -22.83 10.54 3.15
CA TYR A 82 -21.75 10.59 2.15
C TYR A 82 -20.99 11.91 2.19
N GLU A 83 -21.67 13.02 2.47
CA GLU A 83 -21.01 14.33 2.67
C GLU A 83 -20.04 14.29 3.85
N HIS A 84 -20.43 13.65 4.95
CA HIS A 84 -19.59 13.47 6.14
C HIS A 84 -18.45 12.49 5.92
N LEU A 85 -18.63 11.48 5.05
CA LEU A 85 -17.57 10.51 4.70
C LEU A 85 -16.51 11.18 3.84
N GLU A 86 -16.93 11.78 2.73
CA GLU A 86 -16.03 12.36 1.72
C GLU A 86 -15.50 13.76 2.08
N GLY A 87 -16.10 14.40 3.09
CA GLY A 87 -15.78 15.78 3.44
C GLY A 87 -16.21 16.80 2.37
N VAL A 88 -17.16 16.45 1.52
CA VAL A 88 -17.66 17.29 0.41
C VAL A 88 -19.11 17.63 0.62
N PHE A 89 -19.40 18.90 0.89
CA PHE A 89 -20.75 19.38 1.16
C PHE A 89 -21.62 19.43 -0.11
N GLY A 90 -22.86 18.97 0.00
CA GLY A 90 -23.84 18.96 -1.09
C GLY A 90 -23.51 17.97 -2.20
N LEU A 91 -22.76 16.91 -1.89
CA LEU A 91 -22.35 15.94 -2.88
C LEU A 91 -23.53 15.13 -3.43
N ARG A 92 -23.42 14.87 -4.73
CA ARG A 92 -24.11 13.80 -5.44
C ARG A 92 -23.08 13.12 -6.32
N MET A 93 -22.89 11.83 -6.14
CA MET A 93 -21.87 11.07 -6.86
C MET A 93 -22.45 9.76 -7.44
N ARG A 94 -21.89 9.34 -8.57
CA ARG A 94 -22.13 8.04 -9.18
C ARG A 94 -20.89 7.20 -8.95
N VAL A 95 -21.07 6.01 -8.38
CA VAL A 95 -20.01 5.06 -8.07
C VAL A 95 -20.22 3.80 -8.90
N VAL A 96 -19.21 3.42 -9.68
CA VAL A 96 -19.22 2.21 -10.49
C VAL A 96 -18.09 1.30 -10.03
N ARG A 97 -18.46 0.15 -9.47
CA ARG A 97 -17.48 -0.87 -9.08
C ARG A 97 -17.18 -1.76 -10.29
N MET A 98 -15.90 -1.97 -10.57
CA MET A 98 -15.43 -2.77 -11.69
C MET A 98 -14.42 -3.83 -11.21
N ARG A 99 -14.42 -4.99 -11.85
CA ARG A 99 -13.59 -6.15 -11.51
C ARG A 99 -12.64 -6.52 -12.62
N LEU A 100 -11.39 -6.84 -12.27
CA LEU A 100 -10.43 -7.50 -13.14
C LEU A 100 -9.77 -8.66 -12.38
N GLY A 101 -10.01 -9.90 -12.81
CA GLY A 101 -9.60 -11.07 -12.02
C GLY A 101 -10.38 -11.15 -10.72
N ASP A 102 -9.67 -11.15 -9.61
CA ASP A 102 -10.24 -11.17 -8.27
C ASP A 102 -10.25 -9.78 -7.60
N GLU A 103 -9.70 -8.76 -8.25
CA GLU A 103 -9.49 -7.43 -7.70
C GLU A 103 -10.49 -6.40 -8.27
N TYR A 104 -10.68 -5.31 -7.52
CA TYR A 104 -11.68 -4.30 -7.82
C TYR A 104 -11.09 -2.89 -7.87
N ILE A 105 -11.69 -2.06 -8.72
CA ILE A 105 -11.62 -0.61 -8.66
C ILE A 105 -13.00 -0.03 -8.44
N GLU A 106 -13.07 1.16 -7.86
CA GLU A 106 -14.29 1.95 -7.72
C GLU A 106 -14.09 3.29 -8.42
N LEU A 107 -14.77 3.46 -9.55
CA LEU A 107 -14.80 4.73 -10.26
C LEU A 107 -15.86 5.61 -9.62
N THR A 108 -15.49 6.84 -9.22
CA THR A 108 -16.41 7.81 -8.61
C THR A 108 -16.48 9.07 -9.45
N GLU A 109 -17.65 9.39 -9.96
CA GLU A 109 -17.92 10.69 -10.59
C GLU A 109 -18.72 11.57 -9.65
N TYR A 110 -18.17 12.69 -9.22
CA TYR A 110 -18.92 13.71 -8.50
C TYR A 110 -19.78 14.48 -9.49
N LEU A 111 -21.09 14.21 -9.47
CA LEU A 111 -22.07 14.90 -10.30
C LEU A 111 -22.24 16.36 -9.81
N ALA A 112 -22.12 16.57 -8.50
CA ALA A 112 -22.05 17.87 -7.83
C ALA A 112 -21.37 17.71 -6.45
N PRO A 113 -20.51 18.67 -6.03
CA PRO A 113 -19.83 19.62 -6.89
C PRO A 113 -18.80 18.94 -7.77
N LYS A 114 -18.51 19.50 -8.93
CA LYS A 114 -17.39 19.02 -9.77
C LYS A 114 -16.08 19.52 -9.19
N GLY A 115 -15.08 18.64 -9.18
CA GLY A 115 -13.73 18.97 -8.73
C GLY A 115 -12.81 19.47 -9.83
N ARG A 116 -11.56 19.71 -9.47
CA ARG A 116 -10.50 20.21 -10.35
C ARG A 116 -9.89 19.05 -11.17
N PRO A 117 -9.44 19.29 -12.40
CA PRO A 117 -8.70 18.30 -13.18
C PRO A 117 -7.31 18.03 -12.55
N ILE A 118 -6.69 16.93 -12.97
CA ILE A 118 -5.27 16.67 -12.66
C ILE A 118 -4.40 17.79 -13.23
N PRO A 119 -3.43 18.34 -12.48
CA PRO A 119 -2.51 19.34 -13.02
C PRO A 119 -1.76 18.79 -14.24
N VAL A 120 -1.81 19.51 -15.37
CA VAL A 120 -1.23 19.09 -16.66
C VAL A 120 0.29 18.89 -16.64
N ASP A 121 0.96 19.49 -15.64
CA ASP A 121 2.39 19.39 -15.42
C ASP A 121 2.76 18.35 -14.33
N SER A 122 1.83 17.46 -14.00
CA SER A 122 2.06 16.38 -13.02
C SER A 122 3.18 15.46 -13.48
N ARG A 123 4.06 15.08 -12.53
CA ARG A 123 5.21 14.22 -12.76
C ARG A 123 5.10 12.95 -11.91
N SER A 124 5.75 11.89 -12.33
CA SER A 124 5.72 10.61 -11.59
C SER A 124 6.40 10.67 -10.22
N ASN A 125 7.16 11.70 -9.91
CA ASN A 125 7.75 11.93 -8.59
C ASN A 125 6.99 12.93 -7.72
N ASP A 126 5.88 13.50 -8.18
CA ASP A 126 4.99 14.28 -7.32
C ASP A 126 4.29 13.39 -6.30
N ARG A 127 4.10 13.85 -5.06
CA ARG A 127 3.57 13.02 -3.98
C ARG A 127 2.10 12.62 -4.12
N TRP A 128 1.36 13.22 -5.04
CA TRP A 128 0.02 12.75 -5.42
C TRP A 128 0.02 11.70 -6.53
N PHE A 129 1.22 11.32 -7.05
CA PHE A 129 1.29 10.25 -8.03
C PHE A 129 0.87 8.92 -7.38
N GLN A 130 -0.14 8.32 -7.97
CA GLN A 130 -0.62 7.00 -7.61
C GLN A 130 -1.00 6.25 -8.88
N HIS A 131 -0.68 4.96 -8.96
CA HIS A 131 -1.13 4.09 -10.04
C HIS A 131 -1.69 2.77 -9.51
N ILE A 132 -2.43 2.06 -10.38
CA ILE A 132 -2.74 0.64 -10.23
C ILE A 132 -1.82 -0.14 -11.17
N ALA A 133 -1.25 -1.25 -10.70
CA ALA A 133 -0.42 -2.15 -11.49
C ALA A 133 -1.23 -3.36 -11.93
N ILE A 134 -1.52 -3.43 -13.22
CA ILE A 134 -2.29 -4.51 -13.85
C ILE A 134 -1.33 -5.54 -14.42
N ILE A 135 -1.47 -6.79 -13.98
CA ILE A 135 -0.65 -7.88 -14.49
C ILE A 135 -1.10 -8.28 -15.86
N VAL A 136 -0.12 -8.41 -16.77
CA VAL A 136 -0.33 -8.88 -18.13
C VAL A 136 0.36 -10.22 -18.36
N SER A 137 -0.26 -11.04 -19.20
CA SER A 137 0.28 -12.35 -19.58
C SER A 137 1.46 -12.25 -20.58
N ASP A 138 1.54 -11.12 -21.32
CA ASP A 138 2.53 -10.89 -22.37
C ASP A 138 2.68 -9.37 -22.55
N MET A 139 3.83 -8.82 -22.19
CA MET A 139 4.09 -7.37 -22.25
C MET A 139 4.07 -6.84 -23.68
N ASP A 140 4.64 -7.57 -24.62
CA ASP A 140 4.71 -7.10 -26.02
C ASP A 140 3.30 -7.00 -26.64
N LYS A 141 2.45 -8.00 -26.38
CA LYS A 141 1.05 -7.97 -26.82
C LYS A 141 0.26 -6.88 -26.13
N ALA A 142 0.46 -6.71 -24.80
CA ALA A 142 -0.21 -5.65 -24.03
C ALA A 142 0.17 -4.28 -24.56
N TYR A 143 1.44 -4.03 -24.80
CA TYR A 143 1.91 -2.77 -25.34
C TYR A 143 1.36 -2.50 -26.75
N ALA A 144 1.39 -3.52 -27.62
CA ALA A 144 0.82 -3.40 -28.98
C ALA A 144 -0.69 -3.08 -28.92
N TRP A 145 -1.44 -3.72 -28.03
CA TRP A 145 -2.86 -3.48 -27.81
C TRP A 145 -3.13 -2.05 -27.29
N LEU A 146 -2.39 -1.61 -26.28
CA LEU A 146 -2.51 -0.26 -25.71
C LEU A 146 -2.20 0.81 -26.76
N ARG A 147 -1.17 0.62 -27.60
CA ARG A 147 -0.88 1.52 -28.73
C ARG A 147 -1.98 1.55 -29.77
N GLN A 148 -2.57 0.40 -30.10
CA GLN A 148 -3.70 0.32 -31.02
C GLN A 148 -4.92 1.12 -30.49
N ASN A 149 -5.11 1.10 -29.18
CA ASN A 149 -6.14 1.88 -28.49
C ASN A 149 -5.74 3.33 -28.19
N LYS A 150 -4.56 3.77 -28.68
CA LYS A 150 -4.07 5.15 -28.62
C LYS A 150 -4.00 5.72 -27.20
N VAL A 151 -3.59 4.88 -26.23
CA VAL A 151 -3.36 5.38 -24.86
C VAL A 151 -2.21 6.38 -24.86
N GLU A 152 -2.29 7.39 -23.97
CA GLU A 152 -1.19 8.32 -23.76
C GLU A 152 -0.10 7.65 -22.94
N HIS A 153 1.15 7.76 -23.38
CA HIS A 153 2.30 7.20 -22.68
C HIS A 153 2.73 8.09 -21.52
N ALA A 154 2.92 7.50 -20.33
CA ALA A 154 3.63 8.13 -19.24
C ALA A 154 5.10 7.67 -19.19
N SER A 155 5.40 6.42 -19.55
CA SER A 155 6.76 5.93 -19.83
C SER A 155 7.17 6.23 -21.26
N SER A 156 8.48 6.24 -21.54
CA SER A 156 9.00 6.30 -22.93
C SER A 156 8.65 5.06 -23.75
N GLY A 157 8.37 3.93 -23.10
CA GLY A 157 8.01 2.62 -23.64
C GLY A 157 8.17 1.56 -22.56
N PRO A 158 7.84 0.28 -22.84
CA PRO A 158 8.07 -0.80 -21.89
C PRO A 158 9.54 -0.89 -21.48
N GLN A 159 9.77 -1.08 -20.18
CA GLN A 159 11.10 -1.27 -19.61
C GLN A 159 11.19 -2.65 -18.96
N ARG A 160 12.30 -3.35 -19.19
CA ARG A 160 12.64 -4.58 -18.45
C ARG A 160 13.72 -4.23 -17.43
N LEU A 161 13.40 -4.40 -16.14
CA LEU A 161 14.33 -4.08 -15.07
C LEU A 161 15.59 -4.94 -15.13
N PRO A 162 16.76 -4.34 -14.86
CA PRO A 162 18.06 -4.94 -15.17
C PRO A 162 18.42 -6.09 -14.21
N ASP A 163 19.24 -7.01 -14.68
CA ASP A 163 19.60 -8.25 -13.96
C ASP A 163 20.46 -7.99 -12.70
N TRP A 164 21.10 -6.84 -12.58
CA TRP A 164 21.82 -6.47 -11.37
C TRP A 164 20.89 -6.17 -10.19
N ASN A 165 19.66 -5.74 -10.44
CA ASN A 165 18.66 -5.53 -9.39
C ASN A 165 17.99 -6.87 -9.03
N LYS A 166 18.60 -7.64 -8.16
CA LYS A 166 18.16 -9.02 -7.86
C LYS A 166 16.70 -9.14 -7.45
N ASN A 167 16.16 -8.13 -6.76
CA ASN A 167 14.78 -8.17 -6.29
C ASN A 167 13.77 -7.87 -7.40
N ALA A 168 14.13 -7.04 -8.37
CA ALA A 168 13.25 -6.62 -9.46
C ALA A 168 13.69 -7.12 -10.85
N ALA A 169 14.84 -7.84 -10.95
CA ALA A 169 15.38 -8.31 -12.23
C ALA A 169 14.36 -9.03 -13.09
N GLY A 170 14.27 -8.63 -14.35
CA GLY A 170 13.42 -9.26 -15.35
C GLY A 170 11.94 -8.85 -15.30
N ILE A 171 11.48 -8.12 -14.28
CA ILE A 171 10.15 -7.52 -14.30
C ILE A 171 10.08 -6.54 -15.45
N SER A 172 9.03 -6.65 -16.26
CA SER A 172 8.74 -5.70 -17.33
C SER A 172 7.55 -4.84 -16.97
N ALA A 173 7.63 -3.53 -17.19
CA ALA A 173 6.63 -2.57 -16.80
C ALA A 173 6.48 -1.45 -17.85
N PHE A 174 5.29 -0.88 -17.92
CA PHE A 174 4.97 0.25 -18.78
C PHE A 174 3.87 1.10 -18.17
N TYR A 175 4.12 2.42 -18.03
CA TYR A 175 3.12 3.38 -17.57
C TYR A 175 2.45 4.10 -18.72
N PHE A 176 1.14 4.22 -18.63
CA PHE A 176 0.30 4.98 -19.56
C PHE A 176 -0.79 5.70 -18.76
N LYS A 177 -1.59 6.53 -19.43
CA LYS A 177 -2.65 7.28 -18.78
C LYS A 177 -4.03 6.79 -19.22
N ASP A 178 -4.99 6.85 -18.30
CA ASP A 178 -6.40 6.71 -18.61
C ASP A 178 -6.97 8.01 -19.23
N PRO A 179 -8.26 8.08 -19.62
CA PRO A 179 -8.85 9.28 -20.23
C PRO A 179 -8.88 10.54 -19.34
N ASP A 180 -8.70 10.39 -18.04
CA ASP A 180 -8.64 11.49 -17.07
C ASP A 180 -7.21 11.83 -16.62
N GLU A 181 -6.19 11.32 -17.34
CA GLU A 181 -4.76 11.52 -17.08
C GLU A 181 -4.22 10.74 -15.86
N HIS A 182 -4.99 9.80 -15.29
CA HIS A 182 -4.48 8.96 -14.23
C HIS A 182 -3.43 7.99 -14.75
N PRO A 183 -2.27 7.88 -14.09
CA PRO A 183 -1.29 6.86 -14.43
C PRO A 183 -1.81 5.47 -14.10
N VAL A 184 -1.60 4.54 -15.04
CA VAL A 184 -1.89 3.12 -14.94
C VAL A 184 -0.64 2.36 -15.38
N GLU A 185 -0.31 1.29 -14.66
CA GLU A 185 0.79 0.41 -15.00
C GLU A 185 0.29 -0.90 -15.59
N VAL A 186 0.95 -1.40 -16.62
CA VAL A 186 0.95 -2.84 -16.95
C VAL A 186 2.29 -3.43 -16.55
N LEU A 187 2.25 -4.61 -15.91
CA LEU A 187 3.40 -5.26 -15.34
C LEU A 187 3.39 -6.76 -15.67
N GLN A 188 4.55 -7.29 -16.03
CA GLN A 188 4.76 -8.72 -16.24
C GLN A 188 5.89 -9.22 -15.36
N PHE A 189 5.60 -10.22 -14.53
CA PHE A 189 6.61 -10.92 -13.74
C PHE A 189 7.33 -11.97 -14.60
N PRO A 190 8.66 -12.14 -14.46
CA PRO A 190 9.35 -13.32 -14.96
C PRO A 190 8.91 -14.56 -14.16
N PRO A 191 9.17 -15.79 -14.67
CA PRO A 191 8.66 -17.03 -14.08
C PRO A 191 9.05 -17.29 -12.60
N ASP A 192 10.13 -16.67 -12.14
CA ASP A 192 10.70 -16.84 -10.81
C ASP A 192 10.33 -15.71 -9.82
N LYS A 193 9.47 -14.77 -10.20
CA LYS A 193 9.07 -13.63 -9.37
C LYS A 193 7.56 -13.42 -9.35
N GLY A 194 7.12 -12.68 -8.34
CA GLY A 194 5.72 -12.36 -8.14
C GLY A 194 4.90 -13.48 -7.50
N PRO A 195 3.67 -13.20 -7.09
CA PRO A 195 2.76 -14.20 -6.54
C PRO A 195 2.43 -15.32 -7.53
N GLU A 196 2.33 -16.56 -7.01
CA GLU A 196 2.00 -17.76 -7.80
C GLU A 196 0.72 -17.62 -8.62
N LYS A 197 -0.26 -16.87 -8.13
CA LYS A 197 -1.53 -16.65 -8.84
C LYS A 197 -1.35 -16.07 -10.25
N TRP A 198 -0.28 -15.29 -10.48
CA TRP A 198 0.01 -14.68 -11.78
C TRP A 198 0.66 -15.62 -12.79
N HIS A 199 1.15 -16.77 -12.32
CA HIS A 199 1.76 -17.83 -13.16
C HIS A 199 0.82 -19.01 -13.42
N ARG A 200 -0.41 -18.96 -12.90
CA ARG A 200 -1.38 -20.02 -13.14
C ARG A 200 -1.81 -20.04 -14.61
N PRO A 201 -2.12 -21.23 -15.14
CA PRO A 201 -2.66 -21.33 -16.49
C PRO A 201 -3.92 -20.46 -16.66
N HIS A 202 -3.96 -19.69 -17.72
CA HIS A 202 -5.12 -18.90 -18.14
C HIS A 202 -5.38 -19.14 -19.63
N SER A 203 -6.54 -18.73 -20.15
CA SER A 203 -6.82 -18.83 -21.58
C SER A 203 -5.83 -17.97 -22.38
N SER A 204 -5.44 -18.44 -23.55
CA SER A 204 -4.40 -17.81 -24.40
C SER A 204 -4.76 -16.40 -24.88
N ASP A 205 -6.04 -16.03 -24.81
CA ASP A 205 -6.59 -14.73 -25.18
C ASP A 205 -6.73 -13.78 -23.97
N LYS A 206 -6.53 -14.26 -22.72
CA LYS A 206 -6.59 -13.42 -21.55
C LYS A 206 -5.29 -12.64 -21.36
N LEU A 207 -5.32 -11.36 -21.75
CA LEU A 207 -4.16 -10.48 -21.72
C LEU A 207 -3.97 -9.79 -20.35
N PHE A 208 -5.04 -9.23 -19.78
CA PHE A 208 -5.06 -8.57 -18.48
C PHE A 208 -5.58 -9.55 -17.44
N LEU A 209 -4.79 -9.81 -16.37
CA LEU A 209 -5.07 -10.90 -15.43
C LEU A 209 -5.73 -10.43 -14.13
N GLY A 210 -5.32 -9.27 -13.61
CA GLY A 210 -5.78 -8.71 -12.34
C GLY A 210 -4.90 -7.56 -11.90
N ILE A 211 -5.14 -7.02 -10.69
CA ILE A 211 -4.37 -5.92 -10.10
C ILE A 211 -3.43 -6.49 -9.05
N ASP A 212 -2.12 -6.30 -9.20
CA ASP A 212 -1.15 -6.74 -8.20
C ASP A 212 -1.07 -5.77 -7.01
N HIS A 213 -1.01 -4.47 -7.30
CA HIS A 213 -0.88 -3.45 -6.26
C HIS A 213 -1.40 -2.09 -6.74
N THR A 214 -1.59 -1.18 -5.78
CA THR A 214 -1.56 0.26 -6.02
C THR A 214 -0.23 0.79 -5.50
N ALA A 215 0.40 1.73 -6.21
CA ALA A 215 1.64 2.35 -5.77
C ALA A 215 1.44 3.84 -5.54
N ILE A 216 2.04 4.36 -4.48
CA ILE A 216 1.96 5.74 -4.02
C ILE A 216 3.36 6.32 -3.81
N VAL A 217 3.55 7.58 -4.19
CA VAL A 217 4.82 8.28 -3.94
C VAL A 217 4.83 8.81 -2.51
N VAL A 218 5.86 8.42 -1.74
CA VAL A 218 6.04 8.84 -0.35
C VAL A 218 7.32 9.64 -0.18
N TRP A 219 7.33 10.53 0.81
CA TRP A 219 8.52 11.33 1.14
C TRP A 219 9.57 10.55 1.95
N ASP A 220 9.10 9.68 2.85
CA ASP A 220 9.91 8.91 3.79
C ASP A 220 9.27 7.52 3.98
N THR A 221 9.88 6.51 3.39
CA THR A 221 9.43 5.12 3.47
C THR A 221 9.33 4.62 4.90
N ASP A 222 10.27 4.99 5.79
CA ASP A 222 10.27 4.50 7.17
C ASP A 222 9.09 5.07 7.97
N ALA A 223 8.70 6.33 7.71
CA ALA A 223 7.51 6.93 8.29
C ALA A 223 6.24 6.25 7.76
N SER A 224 6.16 5.99 6.45
CA SER A 224 5.03 5.32 5.83
C SER A 224 4.93 3.85 6.29
N VAL A 225 6.04 3.13 6.42
CA VAL A 225 6.06 1.75 6.97
C VAL A 225 5.53 1.72 8.40
N LYS A 226 5.87 2.70 9.25
CA LYS A 226 5.29 2.80 10.61
C LYS A 226 3.77 2.96 10.55
N PHE A 227 3.26 3.73 9.59
CA PHE A 227 1.83 3.90 9.41
C PHE A 227 1.15 2.62 8.90
N TYR A 228 1.59 2.10 7.76
CA TYR A 228 0.93 0.96 7.12
C TYR A 228 1.15 -0.37 7.84
N ARG A 229 2.38 -0.63 8.31
CA ARG A 229 2.72 -1.88 8.99
C ARG A 229 2.39 -1.83 10.48
N ASP A 230 2.89 -0.82 11.21
CA ASP A 230 2.85 -0.84 12.68
C ASP A 230 1.49 -0.35 13.21
N LEU A 231 0.83 0.58 12.51
CA LEU A 231 -0.48 1.09 12.91
C LEU A 231 -1.64 0.34 12.23
N LEU A 232 -1.62 0.19 10.91
CA LEU A 232 -2.71 -0.48 10.20
C LEU A 232 -2.61 -2.01 10.25
N GLY A 233 -1.43 -2.58 10.44
CA GLY A 233 -1.22 -4.03 10.59
C GLY A 233 -0.93 -4.77 9.29
N MET A 234 -0.56 -4.06 8.22
CA MET A 234 -0.06 -4.70 6.99
C MET A 234 1.33 -5.31 7.22
N HIS A 235 1.78 -6.18 6.34
CA HIS A 235 3.11 -6.77 6.41
C HIS A 235 3.95 -6.41 5.18
N MET A 236 5.27 -6.29 5.36
CA MET A 236 6.20 -6.06 4.27
C MET A 236 6.33 -7.33 3.43
N ALA A 237 6.16 -7.19 2.11
CA ALA A 237 6.24 -8.28 1.14
C ALA A 237 7.51 -8.27 0.30
N GLY A 238 8.19 -7.14 0.23
CA GLY A 238 9.43 -6.99 -0.51
C GLY A 238 9.96 -5.58 -0.49
N GLU A 239 11.22 -5.43 -0.88
CA GLU A 239 11.88 -4.13 -1.03
C GLU A 239 12.90 -4.21 -2.17
N SER A 240 13.03 -3.12 -2.94
CA SER A 240 14.06 -2.97 -3.96
C SER A 240 14.53 -1.54 -4.06
N GLU A 241 15.73 -1.35 -4.60
CA GLU A 241 16.27 -0.05 -4.94
C GLU A 241 16.49 -0.01 -6.44
N ASN A 242 15.73 0.84 -7.12
CA ASN A 242 15.63 0.90 -8.57
C ASN A 242 16.21 2.21 -9.09
N TYR A 243 17.14 2.13 -10.04
CA TYR A 243 17.78 3.30 -10.67
C TYR A 243 18.35 2.94 -12.04
N GLY A 244 18.88 3.94 -12.73
CA GLY A 244 19.47 3.80 -14.05
C GLY A 244 18.47 4.02 -15.18
N THR A 245 18.92 3.79 -16.40
CA THR A 245 18.20 4.15 -17.61
C THR A 245 16.80 3.56 -17.71
N GLU A 246 16.63 2.29 -17.32
CA GLU A 246 15.34 1.61 -17.34
C GLU A 246 14.35 2.27 -16.39
N GLN A 247 14.80 2.65 -15.19
CA GLN A 247 13.95 3.32 -14.21
C GLN A 247 13.62 4.76 -14.64
N GLU A 248 14.59 5.50 -15.19
CA GLU A 248 14.35 6.83 -15.73
C GLU A 248 13.30 6.81 -16.86
N HIS A 249 13.41 5.86 -17.76
CA HIS A 249 12.47 5.70 -18.88
C HIS A 249 11.10 5.20 -18.44
N LEU A 250 11.03 4.36 -17.39
CA LEU A 250 9.77 3.88 -16.83
C LEU A 250 8.99 5.04 -16.19
N ASN A 251 9.64 5.80 -15.33
CA ASN A 251 9.00 6.92 -14.63
C ASN A 251 8.93 8.21 -15.45
N ASN A 252 9.67 8.29 -16.56
CA ASN A 252 9.88 9.52 -17.34
C ASN A 252 10.39 10.67 -16.45
N VAL A 253 11.32 10.34 -15.54
CA VAL A 253 11.98 11.26 -14.60
C VAL A 253 13.49 11.06 -14.72
N PHE A 254 14.19 12.07 -15.20
CA PHE A 254 15.64 12.01 -15.35
C PHE A 254 16.34 11.87 -13.99
N GLY A 255 17.28 10.92 -13.91
CA GLY A 255 18.00 10.60 -12.67
C GLY A 255 17.15 9.86 -11.63
N ALA A 256 16.03 9.26 -12.03
CA ALA A 256 15.16 8.54 -11.10
C ALA A 256 15.91 7.43 -10.36
N HIS A 257 15.91 7.54 -9.03
CA HIS A 257 16.47 6.58 -8.10
C HIS A 257 15.47 6.40 -6.96
N LEU A 258 14.86 5.22 -6.87
CA LEU A 258 13.75 4.92 -5.97
C LEU A 258 14.11 3.82 -4.98
N ARG A 259 13.69 3.99 -3.73
CA ARG A 259 13.44 2.90 -2.80
C ARG A 259 11.98 2.50 -2.95
N ILE A 260 11.73 1.24 -3.26
CA ILE A 260 10.40 0.68 -3.48
C ILE A 260 10.13 -0.37 -2.39
N THR A 261 9.01 -0.22 -1.66
CA THR A 261 8.66 -1.12 -0.56
C THR A 261 7.23 -1.60 -0.74
N ALA A 262 7.07 -2.90 -0.90
CA ALA A 262 5.76 -3.54 -1.07
C ALA A 262 5.17 -3.96 0.28
N LEU A 263 3.90 -3.63 0.49
CA LEU A 263 3.10 -3.98 1.66
C LEU A 263 1.88 -4.79 1.22
N ARG A 264 1.47 -5.76 2.04
CA ARG A 264 0.29 -6.60 1.79
C ARG A 264 -0.56 -6.71 3.04
N GLY A 265 -1.88 -6.73 2.84
CA GLY A 265 -2.84 -7.23 3.83
C GLY A 265 -2.99 -8.75 3.74
N THR A 266 -4.03 -9.31 4.35
CA THR A 266 -4.37 -10.73 4.25
C THR A 266 -5.13 -11.04 2.95
N SER A 267 -5.66 -10.03 2.26
CA SER A 267 -6.42 -10.16 1.01
C SER A 267 -6.26 -8.92 0.11
N GLY A 268 -6.61 -9.08 -1.15
CA GLY A 268 -6.61 -8.03 -2.15
C GLY A 268 -5.23 -7.65 -2.70
N PRO A 269 -5.16 -6.55 -3.45
CA PRO A 269 -3.91 -5.99 -3.99
C PRO A 269 -2.96 -5.52 -2.89
N GLY A 270 -1.68 -5.34 -3.24
CA GLY A 270 -0.70 -4.69 -2.36
C GLY A 270 -0.79 -3.17 -2.40
N ILE A 271 -0.06 -2.55 -1.47
CA ILE A 271 0.30 -1.13 -1.52
C ILE A 271 1.81 -1.06 -1.68
N GLU A 272 2.28 -0.34 -2.69
CA GLU A 272 3.70 -0.15 -2.94
C GLU A 272 4.09 1.30 -2.66
N LEU A 273 5.11 1.50 -1.82
CA LEU A 273 5.65 2.81 -1.47
C LEU A 273 6.80 3.13 -2.41
N LEU A 274 6.74 4.27 -3.08
CA LEU A 274 7.74 4.77 -4.00
C LEU A 274 8.44 6.00 -3.39
N GLU A 275 9.58 5.83 -2.74
CA GLU A 275 10.39 6.94 -2.27
C GLU A 275 11.44 7.30 -3.32
N TYR A 276 11.35 8.50 -3.89
CA TYR A 276 12.39 9.03 -4.77
C TYR A 276 13.58 9.51 -3.93
N LEU A 277 14.65 8.72 -3.92
CA LEU A 277 15.93 9.11 -3.32
C LEU A 277 16.60 10.23 -4.14
N ALA A 278 16.34 10.21 -5.48
CA ALA A 278 16.69 11.26 -6.44
C ALA A 278 15.73 11.19 -7.67
N PRO A 279 15.38 12.35 -8.27
CA PRO A 279 15.44 13.68 -7.66
C PRO A 279 14.39 13.81 -6.54
N ARG A 280 14.71 14.58 -5.51
CA ARG A 280 13.79 14.86 -4.39
C ARG A 280 13.01 16.17 -4.58
N ASP A 281 12.70 16.52 -5.82
CA ASP A 281 11.99 17.75 -6.18
C ASP A 281 10.51 17.54 -6.47
N GLY A 282 9.98 16.35 -6.17
CA GLY A 282 8.55 16.05 -6.25
C GLY A 282 7.72 16.96 -5.34
N ARG A 283 6.65 17.51 -5.87
CA ARG A 283 5.78 18.45 -5.16
C ARG A 283 4.99 17.72 -4.07
N PRO A 284 4.73 18.38 -2.92
CA PRO A 284 3.88 17.80 -1.87
C PRO A 284 2.43 17.65 -2.34
N PHE A 285 1.69 16.75 -1.71
CA PHE A 285 0.26 16.61 -1.94
C PHE A 285 -0.44 17.95 -1.67
N PRO A 286 -1.35 18.43 -2.55
CA PRO A 286 -2.04 19.69 -2.35
C PRO A 286 -2.87 19.67 -1.06
N SER A 287 -2.65 20.64 -0.17
CA SER A 287 -3.33 20.68 1.13
C SER A 287 -4.82 21.05 1.04
N ASP A 288 -5.25 21.54 -0.12
CA ASP A 288 -6.62 21.93 -0.43
C ASP A 288 -7.32 20.95 -1.38
N GLU A 289 -6.74 19.77 -1.57
CA GLU A 289 -7.34 18.71 -2.38
C GLU A 289 -8.62 18.21 -1.71
N GLN A 290 -9.65 17.99 -2.51
CA GLN A 290 -10.94 17.45 -2.13
C GLN A 290 -11.20 16.11 -2.82
N ALA A 291 -12.02 15.26 -2.20
CA ALA A 291 -12.38 13.97 -2.79
C ALA A 291 -13.05 14.10 -4.17
N SER A 292 -13.66 15.24 -4.47
CA SER A 292 -14.23 15.54 -5.80
C SER A 292 -13.19 15.90 -6.87
N ASP A 293 -11.95 16.24 -6.50
CA ASP A 293 -10.90 16.54 -7.48
C ASP A 293 -10.48 15.28 -8.24
N VAL A 294 -10.25 15.39 -9.54
CA VAL A 294 -9.89 14.22 -10.39
C VAL A 294 -8.56 13.58 -9.97
N VAL A 295 -7.68 14.34 -9.34
CA VAL A 295 -6.44 13.78 -8.77
C VAL A 295 -6.68 12.86 -7.59
N HIS A 296 -7.86 12.91 -6.98
CA HIS A 296 -8.20 12.11 -5.80
C HIS A 296 -8.25 10.63 -6.16
N ARG A 297 -7.51 9.86 -5.37
CA ARG A 297 -7.57 8.40 -5.34
C ARG A 297 -7.56 7.95 -3.89
N GLN A 298 -8.25 6.87 -3.61
CA GLN A 298 -8.26 6.29 -2.28
C GLN A 298 -8.01 4.79 -2.32
N THR A 299 -7.36 4.28 -1.28
CA THR A 299 -7.25 2.84 -1.08
C THR A 299 -8.31 2.42 -0.09
N VAL A 300 -9.23 1.56 -0.51
CA VAL A 300 -10.32 1.05 0.34
C VAL A 300 -9.82 -0.16 1.10
N LEU A 301 -9.74 -0.06 2.42
CA LEU A 301 -9.28 -1.11 3.33
C LEU A 301 -10.44 -1.69 4.13
N LEU A 302 -10.44 -3.00 4.35
CA LEU A 302 -11.44 -3.67 5.17
C LEU A 302 -11.03 -3.72 6.63
N THR A 303 -11.98 -3.49 7.52
CA THR A 303 -11.82 -3.68 8.97
C THR A 303 -12.97 -4.50 9.54
N ARG A 304 -12.73 -5.15 10.67
CA ARG A 304 -13.76 -5.86 11.45
C ARG A 304 -14.43 -4.98 12.50
N GLY A 305 -14.02 -3.72 12.63
CA GLY A 305 -14.57 -2.82 13.63
C GLY A 305 -14.13 -1.38 13.41
N ALA A 306 -14.91 -0.63 12.62
CA ALA A 306 -14.63 0.76 12.26
C ALA A 306 -14.52 1.67 13.49
N ASP A 307 -15.36 1.49 14.51
CA ASP A 307 -15.29 2.29 15.74
C ASP A 307 -14.00 2.05 16.55
N ALA A 308 -13.49 0.81 16.57
CA ALA A 308 -12.24 0.49 17.24
C ALA A 308 -11.04 1.05 16.46
N ALA A 309 -11.07 0.90 15.13
CA ALA A 309 -10.08 1.47 14.23
C ALA A 309 -10.01 3.00 14.39
N ALA A 310 -11.14 3.69 14.36
CA ALA A 310 -11.20 5.14 14.53
C ALA A 310 -10.58 5.61 15.85
N ARG A 311 -10.88 4.94 16.98
CA ARG A 311 -10.28 5.30 18.28
C ARG A 311 -8.76 5.16 18.28
N GLN A 312 -8.24 4.10 17.67
CA GLN A 312 -6.79 3.88 17.60
C GLN A 312 -6.11 4.88 16.65
N LEU A 313 -6.72 5.20 15.52
CA LEU A 313 -6.24 6.21 14.58
C LEU A 313 -6.21 7.61 15.23
N GLN A 314 -7.27 8.00 15.94
CA GLN A 314 -7.35 9.24 16.70
C GLN A 314 -6.28 9.33 17.80
N SER A 315 -6.04 8.25 18.54
CA SER A 315 -4.99 8.21 19.56
C SER A 315 -3.58 8.38 19.00
N ASN A 316 -3.39 8.00 17.72
CA ASN A 316 -2.17 8.20 16.96
C ASN A 316 -2.15 9.50 16.15
N ARG A 317 -3.15 10.38 16.33
CA ARG A 317 -3.27 11.70 15.67
C ARG A 317 -3.26 11.63 14.15
N VAL A 318 -3.87 10.58 13.60
CA VAL A 318 -4.08 10.46 12.15
C VAL A 318 -5.06 11.54 11.68
N ASN A 319 -4.83 12.09 10.52
CA ASN A 319 -5.70 13.09 9.91
C ASN A 319 -6.96 12.44 9.35
N PHE A 320 -8.13 12.86 9.85
CA PHE A 320 -9.43 12.43 9.34
C PHE A 320 -9.92 13.43 8.29
N VAL A 321 -10.43 12.92 7.17
CA VAL A 321 -11.22 13.66 6.19
C VAL A 321 -12.69 13.58 6.60
N SER A 322 -13.16 12.35 6.91
CA SER A 322 -14.51 12.15 7.41
C SER A 322 -14.71 12.79 8.78
N SER A 323 -15.96 13.12 9.13
CA SER A 323 -16.31 13.68 10.45
C SER A 323 -16.11 12.70 11.61
N GLY A 324 -15.67 11.48 11.32
CA GLY A 324 -15.49 10.34 12.22
C GLY A 324 -15.92 9.07 11.52
N VAL A 325 -16.41 8.08 12.28
CA VAL A 325 -17.05 6.90 11.70
C VAL A 325 -18.44 7.28 11.20
N VAL A 326 -18.69 7.04 9.93
CA VAL A 326 -19.96 7.30 9.27
C VAL A 326 -20.71 6.00 9.08
N ALA A 327 -21.95 5.91 9.59
CA ALA A 327 -22.84 4.77 9.36
C ALA A 327 -23.56 4.94 8.03
N ASN A 328 -23.54 3.90 7.20
CA ASN A 328 -24.28 3.83 5.95
C ASN A 328 -25.66 3.25 6.20
N GLN A 329 -26.64 4.10 6.42
CA GLN A 329 -28.01 3.69 6.72
C GLN A 329 -28.75 3.10 5.52
N THR A 330 -28.28 3.38 4.31
CA THR A 330 -28.94 2.95 3.06
C THR A 330 -28.50 1.55 2.61
N GLY A 331 -27.35 1.08 3.07
CA GLY A 331 -26.71 -0.15 2.60
C GLY A 331 -26.22 -0.08 1.15
N GLN A 332 -26.32 1.10 0.50
CA GLN A 332 -25.72 1.33 -0.82
C GLN A 332 -24.20 1.29 -0.69
N LEU A 333 -23.51 1.00 -1.79
CA LEU A 333 -22.04 0.85 -1.87
C LEU A 333 -21.47 -0.32 -1.04
N GLY A 334 -22.30 -1.09 -0.30
CA GLY A 334 -21.90 -2.38 0.26
C GLY A 334 -21.08 -2.33 1.56
N PHE A 335 -21.03 -1.21 2.27
CA PHE A 335 -20.46 -1.11 3.62
C PHE A 335 -21.53 -0.73 4.65
N SER A 336 -21.31 -1.09 5.91
CA SER A 336 -22.15 -0.70 7.03
C SER A 336 -21.65 0.57 7.72
N LYS A 337 -20.34 0.69 7.87
CA LYS A 337 -19.63 1.84 8.43
C LYS A 337 -18.35 2.10 7.65
N ALA A 338 -17.99 3.37 7.52
CA ALA A 338 -16.73 3.77 6.92
C ALA A 338 -16.14 5.01 7.58
N LEU A 339 -14.87 5.24 7.36
CA LEU A 339 -14.16 6.47 7.68
C LEU A 339 -13.08 6.74 6.63
N LEU A 340 -12.84 8.00 6.33
CA LEU A 340 -11.82 8.46 5.39
C LEU A 340 -10.72 9.22 6.13
N ILE A 341 -9.49 8.81 5.92
CA ILE A 341 -8.29 9.38 6.56
C ILE A 341 -7.22 9.71 5.52
N ARG A 342 -6.16 10.39 5.97
CA ARG A 342 -4.95 10.64 5.18
C ARG A 342 -3.77 9.93 5.82
N ASP A 343 -2.92 9.34 4.97
CA ASP A 343 -1.61 8.85 5.37
C ASP A 343 -0.62 10.01 5.65
N PRO A 344 0.63 9.75 6.07
CA PRO A 344 1.61 10.80 6.35
C PRO A 344 1.94 11.73 5.17
N ASP A 345 1.76 11.27 3.94
CA ASP A 345 2.04 12.04 2.71
C ASP A 345 0.80 12.71 2.10
N GLY A 346 -0.40 12.38 2.59
CA GLY A 346 -1.66 12.96 2.16
C GLY A 346 -2.55 12.04 1.31
N HIS A 347 -2.14 10.79 1.04
CA HIS A 347 -2.95 9.84 0.29
C HIS A 347 -4.20 9.45 1.07
N ALA A 348 -5.33 9.38 0.39
CA ALA A 348 -6.59 9.03 1.01
C ALA A 348 -6.72 7.51 1.21
N ILE A 349 -7.22 7.15 2.39
CA ILE A 349 -7.50 5.77 2.78
C ILE A 349 -8.90 5.73 3.34
N GLU A 350 -9.78 5.00 2.68
CA GLU A 350 -11.09 4.67 3.22
C GLU A 350 -11.01 3.34 3.97
N ILE A 351 -11.58 3.28 5.17
CA ILE A 351 -11.62 2.06 5.98
C ILE A 351 -13.07 1.68 6.17
N GLU A 352 -13.46 0.53 5.63
CA GLU A 352 -14.83 0.03 5.61
C GLU A 352 -15.04 -1.18 6.51
N GLU A 353 -16.16 -1.16 7.23
CA GLU A 353 -16.77 -2.34 7.86
C GLU A 353 -17.95 -2.79 6.99
N LYS A 354 -17.89 -4.03 6.48
CA LYS A 354 -18.95 -4.61 5.62
C LYS A 354 -20.14 -5.07 6.43
#